data_c85a0a66fb89eff5e591f234c81123e0
#
_entry.id   c85a0a66fb89eff5e591f234c81123e0
#
_cell.length_a   1.000
_cell.length_b   1.000
_cell.length_c   1.000
_cell.angle_alpha   90.00
_cell.angle_beta   90.00
_cell.angle_gamma   90.00
#
_symmetry.space_group_name_H-M   'P 1'
#
loop_
_entity.id
_entity.type
_entity.pdbx_description
1 polymer ?
#
loop_
_entity_poly.entity_id
_entity_poly.type
_entity_poly.pdbx_seq_one_letter_code
_entity_poly.pdbx_strand_id
1 'polypeptide(L)'
;MPPPTDTAVLQIAPPVGAVLPGEQRVLEAAERSLQGQRRGMRAMWPFLGPAFIAAVAYVDPGNFATNLAGGAKFGYMLLWVILVSNLMAMLIQTMSAKLGIATGMNLPEVCRAKFPTPVTICLWIQAEVIAMATDLAEFIGAALGLNLLFGIQLVWAGLLTGVFAFAILALQTKGGFRHLEAIIIGLVGLIVAGFAFEVVNAGASAHGVAKGLVIPRFSGSESVLLAAGILGATVMPHVIYLHSALTQRRVVGATAEARMRIFRFELIDVIIAMSIAGVVNMAMLITAAAVFHANGFVGVESIQRASHVLGTVVGGHAQTMFGIALLASGLSSSSVGTLAGQVVMQGFIRRSIPLFLRRGLTMAPAMIVLAIGVDPSRALVLSQVALSFGIPFALIPLVLFCRDRSLMGTLTNRSVTTAAAFVVATLIVCLNVFLVVQTIAGV
;
A
#
# COMPACT_ATOMS: atom_id res chain seq x y z
N MET A 1 -9.27 -52.66 -2.57
CA MET A 1 -9.83 -51.37 -2.13
C MET A 1 -9.14 -50.26 -2.86
N PRO A 2 -9.79 -49.44 -3.71
CA PRO A 2 -9.19 -48.24 -4.29
C PRO A 2 -9.11 -47.15 -3.22
N PRO A 3 -8.13 -46.23 -3.28
CA PRO A 3 -7.99 -45.13 -2.31
C PRO A 3 -9.16 -44.16 -2.44
N PRO A 4 -9.58 -43.49 -1.34
CA PRO A 4 -10.64 -42.52 -1.40
C PRO A 4 -10.23 -41.27 -2.15
N THR A 5 -10.85 -41.07 -3.30
CA THR A 5 -10.92 -39.82 -4.03
C THR A 5 -11.99 -38.94 -3.36
N ASP A 6 -11.61 -38.18 -2.37
CA ASP A 6 -12.44 -37.09 -1.88
C ASP A 6 -11.59 -35.85 -1.58
N THR A 7 -11.10 -35.21 -2.64
CA THR A 7 -10.81 -33.80 -2.63
C THR A 7 -12.16 -33.09 -2.77
N ALA A 8 -12.86 -32.93 -1.66
CA ALA A 8 -13.92 -31.95 -1.55
C ALA A 8 -13.32 -30.57 -1.72
N VAL A 9 -13.15 -30.15 -2.97
CA VAL A 9 -13.00 -28.76 -3.34
C VAL A 9 -14.24 -28.08 -2.80
N LEU A 10 -14.10 -27.32 -1.73
CA LEU A 10 -15.11 -26.40 -1.26
C LEU A 10 -15.48 -25.50 -2.43
N GLN A 11 -16.48 -25.89 -3.19
CA GLN A 11 -17.16 -25.00 -4.13
C GLN A 11 -17.91 -23.97 -3.28
N ILE A 12 -17.21 -22.89 -2.94
CA ILE A 12 -17.86 -21.69 -2.45
C ILE A 12 -18.57 -21.11 -3.68
N ALA A 13 -19.89 -21.23 -3.69
CA ALA A 13 -20.73 -20.62 -4.70
C ALA A 13 -20.32 -19.14 -4.87
N PRO A 14 -20.23 -18.63 -6.10
CA PRO A 14 -19.94 -17.21 -6.32
C PRO A 14 -21.01 -16.39 -5.60
N PRO A 15 -20.65 -15.25 -4.98
CA PRO A 15 -21.66 -14.33 -4.50
C PRO A 15 -22.51 -13.94 -5.70
N VAL A 16 -23.81 -14.16 -5.59
CA VAL A 16 -24.81 -13.76 -6.58
C VAL A 16 -24.87 -12.23 -6.57
N GLY A 17 -23.96 -11.63 -7.32
CA GLY A 17 -23.98 -10.23 -7.69
C GLY A 17 -23.87 -10.20 -9.20
N ALA A 18 -24.81 -9.52 -9.89
CA ALA A 18 -24.76 -9.37 -11.33
C ALA A 18 -23.41 -8.79 -11.72
N VAL A 19 -22.63 -9.51 -12.55
CA VAL A 19 -21.38 -9.03 -13.12
C VAL A 19 -21.70 -7.76 -13.91
N LEU A 20 -21.13 -6.64 -13.54
CA LEU A 20 -21.41 -5.37 -14.23
C LEU A 20 -20.94 -5.45 -15.70
N PRO A 21 -21.61 -4.77 -16.63
CA PRO A 21 -21.32 -4.89 -18.08
C PRO A 21 -19.84 -4.64 -18.45
N GLY A 22 -19.15 -3.80 -17.67
CA GLY A 22 -17.71 -3.54 -17.82
C GLY A 22 -16.81 -4.72 -17.40
N GLU A 23 -17.20 -5.47 -16.39
CA GLU A 23 -16.48 -6.64 -15.88
C GLU A 23 -16.65 -7.85 -16.82
N GLN A 24 -17.82 -8.03 -17.40
CA GLN A 24 -18.05 -9.08 -18.40
C GLN A 24 -17.10 -8.97 -19.59
N ARG A 25 -16.90 -7.75 -20.14
CA ARG A 25 -15.95 -7.53 -21.24
C ARG A 25 -14.51 -7.87 -20.86
N VAL A 26 -14.12 -7.64 -19.60
CA VAL A 26 -12.78 -8.01 -19.11
C VAL A 26 -12.64 -9.51 -18.99
N LEU A 27 -13.65 -10.20 -18.43
CA LEU A 27 -13.66 -11.65 -18.31
C LEU A 27 -13.60 -12.33 -19.69
N GLU A 28 -14.44 -11.92 -20.65
CA GLU A 28 -14.39 -12.43 -22.04
C GLU A 28 -13.04 -12.15 -22.71
N ALA A 29 -12.44 -10.98 -22.46
CA ALA A 29 -11.12 -10.65 -22.98
C ALA A 29 -10.01 -11.50 -22.34
N ALA A 30 -10.13 -11.80 -21.05
CA ALA A 30 -9.23 -12.68 -20.33
C ALA A 30 -9.33 -14.13 -20.82
N GLU A 31 -10.55 -14.64 -21.00
CA GLU A 31 -10.79 -15.98 -21.55
C GLU A 31 -10.18 -16.14 -22.94
N ARG A 32 -10.42 -15.18 -23.85
CA ARG A 32 -9.80 -15.16 -25.18
C ARG A 32 -8.25 -15.13 -25.11
N SER A 33 -7.70 -14.45 -24.11
CA SER A 33 -6.26 -14.43 -23.89
C SER A 33 -5.75 -15.79 -23.39
N LEU A 34 -6.46 -16.43 -22.46
CA LEU A 34 -6.10 -17.76 -21.96
C LEU A 34 -6.21 -18.85 -23.04
N GLN A 35 -7.16 -18.70 -23.96
CA GLN A 35 -7.30 -19.58 -25.13
C GLN A 35 -6.25 -19.32 -26.24
N GLY A 36 -5.34 -18.36 -26.06
CA GLY A 36 -4.28 -18.06 -27.02
C GLY A 36 -4.72 -17.20 -28.22
N GLN A 37 -5.97 -16.72 -28.23
CA GLN A 37 -6.53 -15.89 -29.31
C GLN A 37 -5.96 -14.46 -29.32
N ARG A 38 -5.31 -14.03 -28.25
CA ARG A 38 -4.63 -12.73 -28.10
C ARG A 38 -3.15 -12.93 -27.85
N ARG A 39 -2.30 -12.05 -28.41
CA ARG A 39 -0.84 -12.10 -28.28
C ARG A 39 -0.27 -10.76 -27.82
N GLY A 40 0.94 -10.79 -27.25
CA GLY A 40 1.67 -9.61 -26.78
C GLY A 40 0.92 -8.82 -25.70
N MET A 41 1.06 -7.50 -25.69
CA MET A 41 0.43 -6.60 -24.70
C MET A 41 -1.09 -6.70 -24.66
N ARG A 42 -1.75 -6.98 -25.78
CA ARG A 42 -3.21 -7.15 -25.83
C ARG A 42 -3.70 -8.38 -25.05
N ALA A 43 -2.85 -9.41 -24.91
CA ALA A 43 -3.17 -10.58 -24.09
C ALA A 43 -3.07 -10.29 -22.59
N MET A 44 -2.21 -9.36 -22.19
CA MET A 44 -1.92 -9.01 -20.80
C MET A 44 -2.96 -8.01 -20.25
N TRP A 45 -3.48 -7.10 -21.09
CA TRP A 45 -4.35 -6.00 -20.69
C TRP A 45 -5.53 -6.38 -19.75
N PRO A 46 -6.25 -7.50 -19.92
CA PRO A 46 -7.35 -7.87 -19.03
C PRO A 46 -6.94 -8.23 -17.62
N PHE A 47 -5.66 -8.57 -17.42
CA PHE A 47 -5.10 -9.00 -16.13
C PHE A 47 -4.46 -7.85 -15.36
N LEU A 48 -4.13 -6.73 -16.03
CA LEU A 48 -3.58 -5.54 -15.40
C LEU A 48 -4.65 -4.85 -14.53
N GLY A 49 -4.23 -4.35 -13.39
CA GLY A 49 -5.05 -3.54 -12.50
C GLY A 49 -4.98 -3.90 -11.02
N PRO A 50 -5.01 -5.17 -10.58
CA PRO A 50 -4.93 -5.51 -9.17
C PRO A 50 -3.69 -4.93 -8.48
N ALA A 51 -2.51 -5.07 -9.11
CA ALA A 51 -1.29 -4.53 -8.60
C ALA A 51 -1.24 -2.99 -8.66
N PHE A 52 -1.86 -2.37 -9.67
CA PHE A 52 -1.99 -0.90 -9.71
C PHE A 52 -2.84 -0.37 -8.56
N ILE A 53 -3.96 -1.02 -8.22
CA ILE A 53 -4.77 -0.66 -7.07
C ILE A 53 -3.99 -0.84 -5.78
N ALA A 54 -3.27 -1.95 -5.64
CA ALA A 54 -2.39 -2.16 -4.51
C ALA A 54 -1.30 -1.08 -4.43
N ALA A 55 -0.67 -0.72 -5.56
CA ALA A 55 0.41 0.27 -5.63
C ALA A 55 -0.03 1.69 -5.23
N VAL A 56 -1.30 2.04 -5.36
CA VAL A 56 -1.84 3.34 -4.90
C VAL A 56 -1.61 3.55 -3.42
N ALA A 57 -1.80 2.53 -2.60
CA ALA A 57 -1.53 2.60 -1.18
C ALA A 57 -0.06 2.93 -0.89
N TYR A 58 0.87 2.51 -1.74
CA TYR A 58 2.31 2.78 -1.60
C TYR A 58 2.73 4.23 -1.92
N VAL A 59 1.78 5.07 -2.28
CA VAL A 59 1.98 6.50 -2.54
C VAL A 59 0.97 7.28 -1.71
N ASP A 60 0.90 6.98 -0.42
CA ASP A 60 0.00 7.54 0.57
C ASP A 60 0.62 8.76 1.30
N PRO A 61 -0.14 9.53 2.06
CA PRO A 61 0.37 10.65 2.85
C PRO A 61 1.43 10.27 3.89
N GLY A 62 1.43 9.01 4.35
CA GLY A 62 2.46 8.49 5.25
C GLY A 62 3.83 8.43 4.58
N ASN A 63 3.87 8.00 3.30
CA ASN A 63 5.08 8.06 2.49
C ASN A 63 5.56 9.51 2.28
N PHE A 64 4.65 10.46 2.06
CA PHE A 64 5.02 11.89 2.02
C PHE A 64 5.73 12.31 3.30
N ALA A 65 5.14 12.05 4.47
CA ALA A 65 5.71 12.46 5.75
C ALA A 65 7.07 11.82 6.02
N THR A 66 7.20 10.50 5.83
CA THR A 66 8.45 9.78 6.14
C THR A 66 9.57 10.09 5.16
N ASN A 67 9.27 10.18 3.85
CA ASN A 67 10.26 10.49 2.82
C ASN A 67 10.73 11.95 2.91
N LEU A 68 9.82 12.89 3.18
CA LEU A 68 10.17 14.29 3.38
C LEU A 68 11.02 14.48 4.63
N ALA A 69 10.63 13.92 5.77
CA ALA A 69 11.40 13.98 7.01
C ALA A 69 12.80 13.33 6.83
N GLY A 70 12.84 12.16 6.19
CA GLY A 70 14.09 11.46 5.89
C GLY A 70 15.03 12.27 5.00
N GLY A 71 14.49 12.82 3.90
CA GLY A 71 15.26 13.64 2.96
C GLY A 71 15.72 14.97 3.55
N ALA A 72 14.85 15.68 4.27
CA ALA A 72 15.18 16.95 4.92
C ALA A 72 16.28 16.79 5.97
N LYS A 73 16.20 15.75 6.80
CA LYS A 73 17.15 15.56 7.91
C LYS A 73 18.44 14.89 7.49
N PHE A 74 18.36 13.86 6.68
CA PHE A 74 19.49 12.98 6.35
C PHE A 74 19.96 13.08 4.89
N GLY A 75 19.39 14.00 4.10
CA GLY A 75 19.70 14.13 2.68
C GLY A 75 19.37 12.83 1.93
N TYR A 76 20.26 12.41 1.05
CA TYR A 76 20.08 11.19 0.24
C TYR A 76 20.33 9.88 1.00
N MET A 77 20.69 9.94 2.30
CA MET A 77 21.21 8.80 3.06
C MET A 77 20.23 7.60 3.13
N LEU A 78 18.92 7.87 3.17
CA LEU A 78 17.89 6.82 3.31
C LEU A 78 17.29 6.34 1.98
N LEU A 79 17.83 6.73 0.81
CA LEU A 79 17.35 6.27 -0.50
C LEU A 79 17.44 4.74 -0.65
N TRP A 80 18.49 4.12 -0.13
CA TRP A 80 18.64 2.66 -0.15
C TRP A 80 17.51 1.95 0.62
N VAL A 81 16.99 2.59 1.69
CA VAL A 81 15.86 2.05 2.45
C VAL A 81 14.62 1.99 1.59
N ILE A 82 14.30 3.06 0.85
CA ILE A 82 13.17 3.08 -0.08
C ILE A 82 13.33 2.01 -1.16
N LEU A 83 14.53 1.90 -1.75
CA LEU A 83 14.79 0.89 -2.78
C LEU A 83 14.58 -0.52 -2.25
N VAL A 84 15.19 -0.85 -1.10
CA VAL A 84 15.11 -2.19 -0.49
C VAL A 84 13.68 -2.48 -0.04
N SER A 85 12.99 -1.52 0.60
CA SER A 85 11.59 -1.67 1.02
C SER A 85 10.67 -1.91 -0.19
N ASN A 86 10.91 -1.24 -1.32
CA ASN A 86 10.14 -1.44 -2.53
C ASN A 86 10.37 -2.83 -3.16
N LEU A 87 11.62 -3.32 -3.15
CA LEU A 87 11.93 -4.70 -3.57
C LEU A 87 11.28 -5.75 -2.65
N MET A 88 11.30 -5.50 -1.33
CA MET A 88 10.57 -6.34 -0.37
C MET A 88 9.07 -6.34 -0.66
N ALA A 89 8.49 -5.17 -0.93
CA ALA A 89 7.08 -5.03 -1.28
C ALA A 89 6.72 -5.77 -2.57
N MET A 90 7.54 -5.68 -3.62
CA MET A 90 7.36 -6.46 -4.86
C MET A 90 7.32 -7.97 -4.60
N LEU A 91 8.23 -8.49 -3.77
CA LEU A 91 8.26 -9.90 -3.39
C LEU A 91 6.99 -10.29 -2.64
N ILE A 92 6.58 -9.50 -1.66
CA ILE A 92 5.42 -9.77 -0.80
C ILE A 92 4.13 -9.70 -1.62
N GLN A 93 3.97 -8.67 -2.46
CA GLN A 93 2.79 -8.51 -3.31
C GLN A 93 2.68 -9.62 -4.37
N THR A 94 3.81 -10.06 -4.92
CA THR A 94 3.85 -11.23 -5.80
C THR A 94 3.35 -12.50 -5.10
N MET A 95 3.72 -12.71 -3.84
CA MET A 95 3.26 -13.86 -3.06
C MET A 95 1.78 -13.73 -2.69
N SER A 96 1.33 -12.52 -2.34
CA SER A 96 -0.08 -12.25 -2.03
C SER A 96 -0.99 -12.53 -3.22
N ALA A 97 -0.66 -12.00 -4.39
CA ALA A 97 -1.38 -12.26 -5.64
C ALA A 97 -1.40 -13.75 -5.98
N LYS A 98 -0.23 -14.40 -5.85
CA LYS A 98 -0.08 -15.84 -6.11
C LYS A 98 -0.99 -16.67 -5.21
N LEU A 99 -1.14 -16.32 -3.92
CA LEU A 99 -2.03 -17.00 -2.99
C LEU A 99 -3.48 -16.94 -3.48
N GLY A 100 -3.95 -15.74 -3.83
CA GLY A 100 -5.31 -15.54 -4.36
C GLY A 100 -5.58 -16.36 -5.61
N ILE A 101 -4.65 -16.35 -6.58
CA ILE A 101 -4.76 -17.11 -7.85
C ILE A 101 -4.75 -18.63 -7.61
N ALA A 102 -3.87 -19.10 -6.72
CA ALA A 102 -3.69 -20.52 -6.47
C ALA A 102 -4.87 -21.14 -5.74
N THR A 103 -5.38 -20.45 -4.71
CA THR A 103 -6.34 -21.01 -3.75
C THR A 103 -7.79 -20.57 -4.04
N GLY A 104 -7.99 -19.48 -4.78
CA GLY A 104 -9.31 -18.84 -4.89
C GLY A 104 -9.81 -18.22 -3.59
N MET A 105 -8.93 -18.08 -2.58
CA MET A 105 -9.18 -17.47 -1.28
C MET A 105 -8.19 -16.35 -1.01
N ASN A 106 -8.63 -15.32 -0.29
CA ASN A 106 -7.71 -14.28 0.19
C ASN A 106 -6.96 -14.72 1.46
N LEU A 107 -5.89 -14.03 1.80
CA LEU A 107 -5.05 -14.37 2.95
C LEU A 107 -5.83 -14.47 4.28
N PRO A 108 -6.73 -13.54 4.64
CA PRO A 108 -7.59 -13.68 5.82
C PRO A 108 -8.46 -14.96 5.83
N GLU A 109 -9.02 -15.34 4.67
CA GLU A 109 -9.82 -16.56 4.53
C GLU A 109 -8.97 -17.81 4.73
N VAL A 110 -7.75 -17.84 4.20
CA VAL A 110 -6.80 -18.94 4.40
C VAL A 110 -6.37 -19.02 5.86
N CYS A 111 -6.07 -17.87 6.50
CA CYS A 111 -5.76 -17.83 7.94
C CYS A 111 -6.89 -18.45 8.76
N ARG A 112 -8.13 -18.04 8.52
CA ARG A 112 -9.31 -18.60 9.20
C ARG A 112 -9.48 -20.10 8.98
N ALA A 113 -9.17 -20.59 7.79
CA ALA A 113 -9.29 -22.01 7.45
C ALA A 113 -8.20 -22.89 8.06
N LYS A 114 -6.99 -22.34 8.27
CA LYS A 114 -5.80 -23.09 8.67
C LYS A 114 -5.40 -22.91 10.12
N PHE A 115 -5.72 -21.78 10.74
CA PHE A 115 -5.34 -21.48 12.12
C PHE A 115 -6.52 -21.72 13.09
N PRO A 116 -6.21 -22.03 14.36
CA PRO A 116 -7.23 -22.12 15.40
C PRO A 116 -7.88 -20.77 15.66
N THR A 117 -9.14 -20.78 16.11
CA THR A 117 -9.96 -19.57 16.31
C THR A 117 -9.27 -18.46 17.13
N PRO A 118 -8.58 -18.74 18.26
CA PRO A 118 -7.90 -17.67 19.02
C PRO A 118 -6.84 -16.93 18.20
N VAL A 119 -6.03 -17.67 17.44
CA VAL A 119 -5.00 -17.06 16.57
C VAL A 119 -5.65 -16.22 15.47
N THR A 120 -6.72 -16.72 14.86
CA THR A 120 -7.49 -15.99 13.84
C THR A 120 -8.07 -14.68 14.39
N ILE A 121 -8.61 -14.70 15.63
CA ILE A 121 -9.13 -13.50 16.28
C ILE A 121 -8.00 -12.50 16.59
N CYS A 122 -6.85 -12.96 17.10
CA CYS A 122 -5.70 -12.09 17.35
C CYS A 122 -5.21 -11.43 16.06
N LEU A 123 -5.10 -12.19 14.95
CA LEU A 123 -4.72 -11.67 13.64
C LEU A 123 -5.75 -10.66 13.12
N TRP A 124 -7.05 -10.92 13.34
CA TRP A 124 -8.09 -9.98 12.96
C TRP A 124 -8.00 -8.66 13.75
N ILE A 125 -7.90 -8.71 15.08
CA ILE A 125 -7.80 -7.51 15.92
C ILE A 125 -6.58 -6.67 15.51
N GLN A 126 -5.43 -7.31 15.34
CA GLN A 126 -4.22 -6.64 14.88
C GLN A 126 -4.41 -5.99 13.50
N ALA A 127 -5.03 -6.70 12.55
CA ALA A 127 -5.29 -6.17 11.21
C ALA A 127 -6.26 -4.99 11.22
N GLU A 128 -7.27 -4.97 12.12
CA GLU A 128 -8.18 -3.83 12.29
C GLU A 128 -7.46 -2.61 12.88
N VAL A 129 -6.58 -2.80 13.88
CA VAL A 129 -5.77 -1.71 14.44
C VAL A 129 -4.88 -1.09 13.36
N ILE A 130 -4.26 -1.91 12.53
CA ILE A 130 -3.44 -1.44 11.41
C ILE A 130 -4.30 -0.71 10.37
N ALA A 131 -5.48 -1.21 10.04
CA ALA A 131 -6.40 -0.53 9.12
C ALA A 131 -6.82 0.84 9.65
N MET A 132 -7.09 0.97 10.96
CA MET A 132 -7.39 2.26 11.59
C MET A 132 -6.19 3.22 11.56
N ALA A 133 -4.97 2.74 11.79
CA ALA A 133 -3.75 3.56 11.69
C ALA A 133 -3.51 4.06 10.26
N THR A 134 -3.83 3.23 9.25
CA THR A 134 -3.78 3.62 7.84
C THR A 134 -4.82 4.69 7.52
N ASP A 135 -6.09 4.44 7.87
CA ASP A 135 -7.18 5.39 7.63
C ASP A 135 -6.90 6.75 8.30
N LEU A 136 -6.26 6.74 9.49
CA LEU A 136 -5.81 7.97 10.17
C LEU A 136 -4.83 8.76 9.29
N ALA A 137 -3.81 8.08 8.75
CA ALA A 137 -2.81 8.73 7.90
C ALA A 137 -3.43 9.31 6.62
N GLU A 138 -4.27 8.52 5.93
CA GLU A 138 -4.93 8.91 4.69
C GLU A 138 -5.84 10.13 4.88
N PHE A 139 -6.61 10.11 5.96
CA PHE A 139 -7.54 11.17 6.31
C PHE A 139 -6.82 12.49 6.68
N ILE A 140 -5.80 12.40 7.56
CA ILE A 140 -4.98 13.55 7.93
C ILE A 140 -4.28 14.12 6.71
N GLY A 141 -3.74 13.27 5.83
CA GLY A 141 -3.05 13.70 4.63
C GLY A 141 -3.95 14.46 3.65
N ALA A 142 -5.18 13.97 3.41
CA ALA A 142 -6.15 14.67 2.58
C ALA A 142 -6.57 16.01 3.21
N ALA A 143 -6.78 16.05 4.53
CA ALA A 143 -7.07 17.29 5.25
C ALA A 143 -5.93 18.30 5.16
N LEU A 144 -4.67 17.85 5.27
CA LEU A 144 -3.48 18.68 5.04
C LEU A 144 -3.44 19.20 3.61
N GLY A 145 -3.75 18.37 2.60
CA GLY A 145 -3.82 18.81 1.22
C GLY A 145 -4.83 19.95 1.00
N LEU A 146 -6.03 19.84 1.59
CA LEU A 146 -7.04 20.91 1.57
C LEU A 146 -6.57 22.16 2.32
N ASN A 147 -5.90 22.00 3.46
CA ASN A 147 -5.33 23.10 4.21
C ASN A 147 -4.26 23.86 3.40
N LEU A 148 -3.36 23.14 2.73
CA LEU A 148 -2.30 23.74 1.93
C LEU A 148 -2.81 24.47 0.68
N LEU A 149 -3.85 23.93 0.03
CA LEU A 149 -4.38 24.50 -1.22
C LEU A 149 -5.32 25.69 -0.97
N PHE A 150 -6.14 25.62 0.07
CA PHE A 150 -7.25 26.56 0.28
C PHE A 150 -7.16 27.33 1.60
N GLY A 151 -6.15 27.08 2.44
CA GLY A 151 -6.02 27.73 3.75
C GLY A 151 -7.09 27.33 4.77
N ILE A 152 -7.85 26.26 4.52
CA ILE A 152 -8.94 25.82 5.41
C ILE A 152 -8.33 25.26 6.70
N GLN A 153 -8.87 25.64 7.87
CA GLN A 153 -8.42 25.06 9.14
C GLN A 153 -8.55 23.54 9.14
N LEU A 154 -7.59 22.84 9.75
CA LEU A 154 -7.44 21.37 9.66
C LEU A 154 -8.70 20.59 10.08
N VAL A 155 -9.43 21.06 11.10
CA VAL A 155 -10.68 20.41 11.55
C VAL A 155 -11.76 20.48 10.47
N TRP A 156 -11.93 21.64 9.84
CA TRP A 156 -12.90 21.81 8.73
C TRP A 156 -12.44 21.09 7.46
N ALA A 157 -11.14 21.12 7.18
CA ALA A 157 -10.54 20.34 6.10
C ALA A 157 -10.78 18.84 6.31
N GLY A 158 -10.66 18.36 7.55
CA GLY A 158 -11.00 16.98 7.93
C GLY A 158 -12.47 16.65 7.66
N LEU A 159 -13.41 17.50 8.07
CA LEU A 159 -14.84 17.29 7.79
C LEU A 159 -15.12 17.23 6.28
N LEU A 160 -14.52 18.13 5.49
CA LEU A 160 -14.63 18.11 4.02
C LEU A 160 -14.02 16.85 3.44
N THR A 161 -12.86 16.40 3.93
CA THR A 161 -12.26 15.12 3.53
C THR A 161 -13.22 13.97 3.78
N GLY A 162 -13.92 13.97 4.92
CA GLY A 162 -14.97 13.01 5.21
C GLY A 162 -16.06 12.99 4.16
N VAL A 163 -16.58 14.16 3.78
CA VAL A 163 -17.61 14.30 2.74
C VAL A 163 -17.10 13.74 1.40
N PHE A 164 -15.88 14.09 0.98
CA PHE A 164 -15.30 13.56 -0.25
C PHE A 164 -15.10 12.05 -0.20
N ALA A 165 -14.61 11.51 0.93
CA ALA A 165 -14.43 10.07 1.12
C ALA A 165 -15.77 9.32 1.01
N PHE A 166 -16.85 9.83 1.62
CA PHE A 166 -18.19 9.26 1.49
C PHE A 166 -18.75 9.40 0.07
N ALA A 167 -18.48 10.52 -0.63
CA ALA A 167 -18.90 10.70 -2.02
C ALA A 167 -18.23 9.69 -2.96
N ILE A 168 -16.91 9.48 -2.82
CA ILE A 168 -16.16 8.46 -3.59
C ILE A 168 -16.71 7.07 -3.31
N LEU A 169 -17.00 6.76 -2.04
CA LEU A 169 -17.60 5.50 -1.66
C LEU A 169 -19.00 5.29 -2.26
N ALA A 170 -19.82 6.34 -2.31
CA ALA A 170 -21.14 6.31 -2.94
C ALA A 170 -21.05 6.11 -4.46
N LEU A 171 -20.06 6.72 -5.11
CA LEU A 171 -19.78 6.50 -6.54
C LEU A 171 -19.34 5.06 -6.81
N GLN A 172 -18.50 4.49 -5.96
CA GLN A 172 -18.06 3.09 -6.04
C GLN A 172 -19.25 2.12 -5.98
N THR A 173 -20.18 2.34 -5.03
CA THR A 173 -21.36 1.45 -4.87
C THR A 173 -22.33 1.52 -6.01
N LYS A 174 -22.44 2.68 -6.71
CA LYS A 174 -23.37 2.90 -7.84
C LYS A 174 -22.75 2.65 -9.19
N GLY A 175 -21.48 3.04 -9.39
CA GLY A 175 -20.80 3.07 -10.68
C GLY A 175 -19.95 1.84 -11.02
N GLY A 176 -19.75 0.95 -10.04
CA GLY A 176 -18.89 -0.22 -10.17
C GLY A 176 -17.39 0.07 -10.04
N PHE A 177 -16.62 -1.01 -9.96
CA PHE A 177 -15.19 -1.00 -9.66
C PHE A 177 -14.33 -0.23 -10.70
N ARG A 178 -14.74 -0.23 -11.97
CA ARG A 178 -13.99 0.44 -13.05
C ARG A 178 -13.97 1.96 -12.96
N HIS A 179 -15.05 2.58 -12.49
CA HIS A 179 -15.05 4.04 -12.31
C HIS A 179 -14.09 4.44 -11.19
N LEU A 180 -14.07 3.66 -10.11
CA LEU A 180 -13.10 3.85 -9.04
C LEU A 180 -11.66 3.68 -9.54
N GLU A 181 -11.38 2.61 -10.31
CA GLU A 181 -10.07 2.36 -10.92
C GLU A 181 -9.61 3.53 -11.81
N ALA A 182 -10.49 4.09 -12.61
CA ALA A 182 -10.18 5.24 -13.47
C ALA A 182 -9.86 6.51 -12.65
N ILE A 183 -10.63 6.80 -11.59
CA ILE A 183 -10.39 7.93 -10.70
C ILE A 183 -9.04 7.77 -10.02
N ILE A 184 -8.76 6.60 -9.48
CA ILE A 184 -7.51 6.26 -8.81
C ILE A 184 -6.31 6.43 -9.75
N ILE A 185 -6.37 5.90 -10.97
CA ILE A 185 -5.30 6.05 -11.98
C ILE A 185 -5.07 7.53 -12.32
N GLY A 186 -6.14 8.32 -12.44
CA GLY A 186 -6.05 9.76 -12.67
C GLY A 186 -5.34 10.48 -11.53
N LEU A 187 -5.69 10.18 -10.28
CA LEU A 187 -5.07 10.76 -9.09
C LEU A 187 -3.59 10.37 -8.97
N VAL A 188 -3.24 9.10 -9.21
CA VAL A 188 -1.83 8.66 -9.24
C VAL A 188 -1.06 9.35 -10.37
N GLY A 189 -1.68 9.54 -11.53
CA GLY A 189 -1.08 10.31 -12.64
C GLY A 189 -0.72 11.73 -12.23
N LEU A 190 -1.57 12.41 -11.46
CA LEU A 190 -1.29 13.74 -10.90
C LEU A 190 -0.10 13.71 -9.93
N ILE A 191 -0.02 12.71 -9.06
CA ILE A 191 1.08 12.56 -8.11
C ILE A 191 2.41 12.34 -8.86
N VAL A 192 2.43 11.42 -9.83
CA VAL A 192 3.60 11.14 -10.67
C VAL A 192 4.07 12.41 -11.39
N ALA A 193 3.14 13.15 -12.01
CA ALA A 193 3.45 14.39 -12.71
C ALA A 193 3.97 15.47 -11.76
N GLY A 194 3.37 15.60 -10.57
CA GLY A 194 3.81 16.56 -9.54
C GLY A 194 5.26 16.29 -9.10
N PHE A 195 5.57 15.06 -8.70
CA PHE A 195 6.95 14.73 -8.27
C PHE A 195 7.97 14.71 -9.40
N ALA A 196 7.57 14.34 -10.62
CA ALA A 196 8.45 14.48 -11.78
C ALA A 196 8.83 15.97 -12.00
N PHE A 197 7.85 16.86 -11.92
CA PHE A 197 8.09 18.31 -11.99
C PHE A 197 9.01 18.78 -10.87
N GLU A 198 8.77 18.38 -9.63
CA GLU A 198 9.56 18.78 -8.47
C GLU A 198 11.02 18.31 -8.58
N VAL A 199 11.27 17.04 -8.91
CA VAL A 199 12.64 16.50 -9.04
C VAL A 199 13.44 17.22 -10.11
N VAL A 200 12.82 17.52 -11.26
CA VAL A 200 13.49 18.23 -12.37
C VAL A 200 13.89 19.64 -11.93
N ASN A 201 13.07 20.31 -11.13
CA ASN A 201 13.32 21.71 -10.70
C ASN A 201 14.10 21.81 -9.37
N ALA A 202 14.24 20.71 -8.63
CA ALA A 202 14.90 20.68 -7.32
C ALA A 202 16.45 20.78 -7.38
N GLY A 203 17.07 20.60 -8.54
CA GLY A 203 18.53 20.64 -8.67
C GLY A 203 19.25 19.49 -7.96
N ALA A 204 18.68 18.29 -7.98
CA ALA A 204 19.19 17.12 -7.27
C ALA A 204 20.62 16.72 -7.73
N SER A 205 21.49 16.37 -6.75
CA SER A 205 22.84 15.89 -7.03
C SER A 205 22.83 14.44 -7.51
N ALA A 206 23.16 14.16 -8.76
CA ALA A 206 23.26 12.81 -9.29
C ALA A 206 24.24 11.93 -8.50
N HIS A 207 25.38 12.50 -8.07
CA HIS A 207 26.36 11.81 -7.23
C HIS A 207 25.77 11.47 -5.84
N GLY A 208 25.04 12.42 -5.22
CA GLY A 208 24.36 12.22 -3.95
C GLY A 208 23.31 11.11 -4.03
N VAL A 209 22.49 11.10 -5.08
CA VAL A 209 21.49 10.07 -5.35
C VAL A 209 22.14 8.70 -5.52
N ALA A 210 23.16 8.58 -6.38
CA ALA A 210 23.87 7.33 -6.61
C ALA A 210 24.49 6.76 -5.31
N LYS A 211 25.15 7.65 -4.53
CA LYS A 211 25.74 7.29 -3.23
C LYS A 211 24.68 6.83 -2.22
N GLY A 212 23.54 7.54 -2.16
CA GLY A 212 22.41 7.21 -1.26
C GLY A 212 21.72 5.89 -1.60
N LEU A 213 21.70 5.49 -2.88
CA LEU A 213 21.14 4.22 -3.33
C LEU A 213 22.05 3.03 -3.04
N VAL A 214 23.37 3.21 -3.14
CA VAL A 214 24.33 2.08 -3.12
C VAL A 214 24.95 1.86 -1.75
N ILE A 215 25.08 2.90 -0.93
CA ILE A 215 25.80 2.80 0.36
C ILE A 215 24.81 2.78 1.52
N PRO A 216 24.47 1.58 2.07
CA PRO A 216 23.62 1.46 3.24
C PRO A 216 24.33 2.02 4.47
N ARG A 217 23.68 2.98 5.13
CA ARG A 217 24.19 3.54 6.41
C ARG A 217 23.07 4.18 7.20
N PHE A 218 23.27 4.28 8.50
CA PHE A 218 22.41 5.02 9.42
C PHE A 218 23.25 6.05 10.20
N SER A 219 22.59 7.05 10.75
CA SER A 219 23.20 8.09 11.60
C SER A 219 22.32 8.31 12.83
N GLY A 220 22.60 7.55 13.87
CA GLY A 220 21.83 7.61 15.12
C GLY A 220 20.45 6.93 15.04
N SER A 221 19.79 6.88 16.19
CA SER A 221 18.51 6.21 16.41
C SER A 221 17.38 6.75 15.56
N GLU A 222 17.36 8.04 15.34
CA GLU A 222 16.31 8.70 14.57
C GLU A 222 16.31 8.33 13.08
N SER A 223 17.49 8.08 12.49
CA SER A 223 17.56 7.56 11.12
C SER A 223 16.98 6.15 11.00
N VAL A 224 17.13 5.34 12.06
CA VAL A 224 16.52 4.00 12.13
C VAL A 224 15.00 4.09 12.31
N LEU A 225 14.52 5.02 13.14
CA LEU A 225 13.09 5.28 13.32
C LEU A 225 12.43 5.70 12.00
N LEU A 226 13.05 6.64 11.27
CA LEU A 226 12.55 7.07 9.96
C LEU A 226 12.64 5.95 8.92
N ALA A 227 13.69 5.13 8.96
CA ALA A 227 13.79 3.95 8.09
C ALA A 227 12.66 2.95 8.37
N ALA A 228 12.29 2.73 9.63
CA ALA A 228 11.15 1.90 9.98
C ALA A 228 9.81 2.52 9.53
N GLY A 229 9.69 3.84 9.64
CA GLY A 229 8.55 4.58 9.08
C GLY A 229 8.45 4.43 7.56
N ILE A 230 9.56 4.59 6.83
CA ILE A 230 9.63 4.37 5.38
C ILE A 230 9.27 2.91 5.02
N LEU A 231 9.78 1.94 5.78
CA LEU A 231 9.44 0.53 5.59
C LEU A 231 7.95 0.27 5.83
N GLY A 232 7.40 0.80 6.94
CA GLY A 232 5.99 0.67 7.29
C GLY A 232 5.06 1.29 6.25
N ALA A 233 5.43 2.46 5.74
CA ALA A 233 4.74 3.15 4.65
C ALA A 233 4.83 2.40 3.31
N THR A 234 5.97 1.71 3.05
CA THR A 234 6.20 1.01 1.79
C THR A 234 5.68 -0.43 1.82
N VAL A 235 5.77 -1.16 2.95
CA VAL A 235 5.31 -2.55 3.06
C VAL A 235 4.04 -2.59 3.90
N MET A 236 2.92 -2.24 3.31
CA MET A 236 1.64 -2.08 4.03
C MET A 236 0.94 -3.41 4.29
N PRO A 237 0.72 -3.81 5.57
CA PRO A 237 0.09 -5.09 5.91
C PRO A 237 -1.32 -5.25 5.34
N HIS A 238 -2.14 -4.20 5.37
CA HIS A 238 -3.51 -4.23 4.88
C HIS A 238 -3.59 -4.45 3.36
N VAL A 239 -2.58 -3.97 2.61
CA VAL A 239 -2.49 -4.20 1.16
C VAL A 239 -2.11 -5.64 0.83
N ILE A 240 -1.37 -6.32 1.71
CA ILE A 240 -1.11 -7.77 1.57
C ILE A 240 -2.42 -8.54 1.58
N TYR A 241 -3.34 -8.21 2.50
CA TYR A 241 -4.67 -8.82 2.54
C TYR A 241 -5.49 -8.47 1.29
N LEU A 242 -5.51 -7.19 0.91
CA LEU A 242 -6.28 -6.70 -0.22
C LEU A 242 -5.84 -7.32 -1.54
N HIS A 243 -4.55 -7.38 -1.84
CA HIS A 243 -4.07 -7.86 -3.13
C HIS A 243 -4.43 -9.33 -3.37
N SER A 244 -4.36 -10.18 -2.34
CA SER A 244 -4.85 -11.56 -2.44
C SER A 244 -6.35 -11.61 -2.75
N ALA A 245 -7.15 -10.67 -2.24
CA ALA A 245 -8.57 -10.58 -2.51
C ALA A 245 -8.87 -10.05 -3.93
N LEU A 246 -8.10 -9.10 -4.43
CA LEU A 246 -8.26 -8.56 -5.78
C LEU A 246 -7.98 -9.61 -6.87
N THR A 247 -7.09 -10.57 -6.58
CA THR A 247 -6.68 -11.59 -7.55
C THR A 247 -7.48 -12.90 -7.44
N GLN A 248 -8.10 -13.20 -6.28
CA GLN A 248 -8.75 -14.50 -6.01
C GLN A 248 -9.90 -14.84 -6.97
N ARG A 249 -10.66 -13.84 -7.45
CA ARG A 249 -11.88 -14.02 -8.25
C ARG A 249 -11.92 -13.21 -9.53
N ARG A 250 -10.89 -12.44 -9.85
CA ARG A 250 -10.87 -11.58 -11.03
C ARG A 250 -10.88 -12.41 -12.32
N VAL A 251 -9.99 -13.39 -12.40
CA VAL A 251 -9.99 -14.40 -13.48
C VAL A 251 -9.63 -15.74 -12.87
N VAL A 252 -10.53 -16.71 -12.99
CA VAL A 252 -10.32 -18.04 -12.43
C VAL A 252 -9.75 -18.97 -13.48
N GLY A 253 -8.50 -19.44 -13.27
CA GLY A 253 -7.88 -20.44 -14.13
C GLY A 253 -8.37 -21.85 -13.77
N ALA A 254 -9.08 -22.51 -14.68
CA ALA A 254 -9.58 -23.87 -14.46
C ALA A 254 -8.45 -24.91 -14.43
N THR A 255 -7.36 -24.68 -15.19
CA THR A 255 -6.20 -25.59 -15.26
C THR A 255 -4.97 -25.01 -14.58
N ALA A 256 -4.00 -25.88 -14.25
CA ALA A 256 -2.71 -25.45 -13.68
C ALA A 256 -1.95 -24.51 -14.61
N GLU A 257 -2.02 -24.77 -15.93
CA GLU A 257 -1.38 -23.92 -16.95
C GLU A 257 -2.05 -22.56 -17.04
N ALA A 258 -3.39 -22.48 -16.98
CA ALA A 258 -4.13 -21.22 -16.96
C ALA A 258 -3.76 -20.39 -15.74
N ARG A 259 -3.71 -20.98 -14.52
CA ARG A 259 -3.29 -20.31 -13.29
C ARG A 259 -1.85 -19.80 -13.38
N MET A 260 -0.93 -20.60 -13.94
CA MET A 260 0.45 -20.17 -14.15
C MET A 260 0.55 -19.01 -15.14
N ARG A 261 -0.28 -19.00 -16.20
CA ARG A 261 -0.31 -17.91 -17.18
C ARG A 261 -0.88 -16.63 -16.57
N ILE A 262 -1.95 -16.72 -15.78
CA ILE A 262 -2.50 -15.60 -15.01
C ILE A 262 -1.44 -15.03 -14.08
N PHE A 263 -0.75 -15.89 -13.32
CA PHE A 263 0.30 -15.48 -12.40
C PHE A 263 1.46 -14.76 -13.11
N ARG A 264 1.85 -15.19 -14.31
CA ARG A 264 2.90 -14.49 -15.07
C ARG A 264 2.48 -13.08 -15.49
N PHE A 265 1.24 -12.89 -15.87
CA PHE A 265 0.70 -11.55 -16.19
C PHE A 265 0.62 -10.68 -14.96
N GLU A 266 0.16 -11.24 -13.85
CA GLU A 266 0.10 -10.55 -12.56
C GLU A 266 1.49 -10.16 -12.03
N LEU A 267 2.50 -11.01 -12.22
CA LEU A 267 3.88 -10.68 -11.88
C LEU A 267 4.38 -9.43 -12.63
N ILE A 268 4.04 -9.31 -13.91
CA ILE A 268 4.40 -8.13 -14.71
C ILE A 268 3.63 -6.90 -14.20
N ASP A 269 2.35 -7.05 -13.85
CA ASP A 269 1.54 -5.98 -13.26
C ASP A 269 2.18 -5.47 -11.95
N VAL A 270 2.57 -6.39 -11.05
CA VAL A 270 3.28 -6.07 -9.80
C VAL A 270 4.57 -5.32 -10.06
N ILE A 271 5.41 -5.81 -10.97
CA ILE A 271 6.71 -5.17 -11.27
C ILE A 271 6.49 -3.74 -11.78
N ILE A 272 5.58 -3.55 -12.73
CA ILE A 272 5.33 -2.21 -13.31
C ILE A 272 4.75 -1.28 -12.24
N ALA A 273 3.67 -1.68 -11.58
CA ALA A 273 2.96 -0.84 -10.63
C ALA A 273 3.83 -0.44 -9.42
N MET A 274 4.54 -1.41 -8.84
CA MET A 274 5.43 -1.17 -7.71
C MET A 274 6.69 -0.39 -8.10
N SER A 275 7.20 -0.54 -9.35
CA SER A 275 8.32 0.29 -9.83
C SER A 275 7.90 1.75 -9.92
N ILE A 276 6.70 2.05 -10.43
CA ILE A 276 6.16 3.42 -10.49
C ILE A 276 6.05 4.00 -9.08
N ALA A 277 5.44 3.27 -8.14
CA ALA A 277 5.33 3.72 -6.75
C ALA A 277 6.70 3.94 -6.10
N GLY A 278 7.66 3.04 -6.31
CA GLY A 278 9.02 3.16 -5.80
C GLY A 278 9.75 4.39 -6.34
N VAL A 279 9.61 4.68 -7.64
CA VAL A 279 10.18 5.89 -8.26
C VAL A 279 9.57 7.16 -7.66
N VAL A 280 8.26 7.20 -7.44
CA VAL A 280 7.59 8.33 -6.79
C VAL A 280 8.11 8.52 -5.36
N ASN A 281 8.24 7.46 -4.57
CA ASN A 281 8.78 7.53 -3.21
C ASN A 281 10.24 8.00 -3.18
N MET A 282 11.06 7.52 -4.11
CA MET A 282 12.43 8.03 -4.26
C MET A 282 12.44 9.50 -4.66
N ALA A 283 11.54 9.92 -5.57
CA ALA A 283 11.40 11.30 -5.97
C ALA A 283 11.06 12.23 -4.80
N MET A 284 10.14 11.83 -3.91
CA MET A 284 9.82 12.56 -2.67
C MET A 284 11.05 12.81 -1.81
N LEU A 285 11.84 11.77 -1.52
CA LEU A 285 13.05 11.90 -0.71
C LEU A 285 14.14 12.71 -1.42
N ILE A 286 14.31 12.50 -2.73
CA ILE A 286 15.28 13.27 -3.55
C ILE A 286 14.95 14.76 -3.54
N THR A 287 13.67 15.13 -3.75
CA THR A 287 13.22 16.53 -3.68
C THR A 287 13.50 17.11 -2.31
N ALA A 288 13.14 16.38 -1.23
CA ALA A 288 13.40 16.85 0.13
C ALA A 288 14.90 17.02 0.43
N ALA A 289 15.74 16.10 -0.04
CA ALA A 289 17.19 16.20 0.11
C ALA A 289 17.78 17.40 -0.65
N ALA A 290 17.33 17.64 -1.87
CA ALA A 290 17.83 18.71 -2.72
C ALA A 290 17.32 20.09 -2.27
N VAL A 291 16.05 20.20 -1.86
CA VAL A 291 15.42 21.49 -1.52
C VAL A 291 15.65 21.84 -0.05
N PHE A 292 15.52 20.90 0.88
CA PHE A 292 15.59 21.23 2.31
C PHE A 292 16.99 21.01 2.87
N HIS A 293 17.53 19.80 2.75
CA HIS A 293 18.82 19.45 3.33
C HIS A 293 19.97 20.28 2.75
N ALA A 294 20.02 20.42 1.43
CA ALA A 294 21.08 21.18 0.74
C ALA A 294 21.05 22.67 1.07
N ASN A 295 19.89 23.24 1.41
CA ASN A 295 19.75 24.65 1.80
C ASN A 295 19.74 24.87 3.32
N GLY A 296 20.11 23.86 4.12
CA GLY A 296 20.20 23.96 5.58
C GLY A 296 18.88 23.94 6.33
N PHE A 297 17.76 23.65 5.67
CA PHE A 297 16.43 23.49 6.30
C PHE A 297 16.25 22.10 6.93
N VAL A 298 17.20 21.65 7.77
CA VAL A 298 17.19 20.33 8.41
C VAL A 298 16.07 20.15 9.45
N GLY A 299 15.48 21.24 9.94
CA GLY A 299 14.37 21.23 10.92
C GLY A 299 12.99 21.33 10.28
N VAL A 300 12.80 20.83 9.06
CA VAL A 300 11.47 20.78 8.42
C VAL A 300 10.71 19.56 8.94
N GLU A 301 10.07 19.73 10.10
CA GLU A 301 9.36 18.65 10.79
C GLU A 301 7.88 18.56 10.37
N SER A 302 7.32 19.60 9.74
CA SER A 302 5.93 19.61 9.31
C SER A 302 5.76 19.70 7.80
N ILE A 303 4.73 19.02 7.29
CA ILE A 303 4.34 19.06 5.88
C ILE A 303 3.99 20.47 5.43
N GLN A 304 3.38 21.28 6.30
CA GLN A 304 3.06 22.68 6.00
C GLN A 304 4.34 23.51 5.79
N ARG A 305 5.32 23.34 6.68
CA ARG A 305 6.61 24.04 6.54
C ARG A 305 7.35 23.55 5.29
N ALA A 306 7.32 22.25 5.00
CA ALA A 306 7.88 21.68 3.76
C ALA A 306 7.26 22.33 2.52
N SER A 307 5.94 22.42 2.47
CA SER A 307 5.21 23.07 1.37
C SER A 307 5.60 24.54 1.20
N HIS A 308 5.71 25.31 2.29
CA HIS A 308 6.12 26.71 2.26
C HIS A 308 7.57 26.88 1.76
N VAL A 309 8.51 26.09 2.29
CA VAL A 309 9.91 26.13 1.86
C VAL A 309 10.05 25.74 0.38
N LEU A 310 9.29 24.74 -0.08
CA LEU A 310 9.23 24.34 -1.47
C LEU A 310 8.78 25.51 -2.36
N GLY A 311 7.75 26.24 -1.91
CA GLY A 311 7.25 27.44 -2.58
C GLY A 311 8.29 28.58 -2.65
N THR A 312 9.12 28.74 -1.62
CA THR A 312 10.15 29.79 -1.58
C THR A 312 11.39 29.44 -2.38
N VAL A 313 11.81 28.18 -2.41
CA VAL A 313 13.04 27.72 -3.07
C VAL A 313 12.81 27.38 -4.55
N VAL A 314 11.73 26.65 -4.85
CA VAL A 314 11.42 26.15 -6.21
C VAL A 314 10.39 27.04 -6.91
N GLY A 315 9.48 27.63 -6.15
CA GLY A 315 8.45 28.54 -6.64
C GLY A 315 7.02 28.12 -6.28
N GLY A 316 6.07 29.05 -6.36
CA GLY A 316 4.67 28.85 -5.96
C GLY A 316 3.96 27.70 -6.71
N HIS A 317 4.36 27.43 -7.96
CA HIS A 317 3.82 26.27 -8.71
C HIS A 317 4.19 24.94 -8.05
N ALA A 318 5.40 24.78 -7.50
CA ALA A 318 5.81 23.58 -6.79
C ALA A 318 5.00 23.38 -5.50
N GLN A 319 4.77 24.48 -4.75
CA GLN A 319 3.89 24.44 -3.56
C GLN A 319 2.48 23.95 -3.90
N THR A 320 1.90 24.45 -4.98
CA THR A 320 0.56 24.05 -5.43
C THR A 320 0.54 22.61 -5.89
N MET A 321 1.54 22.17 -6.67
CA MET A 321 1.64 20.77 -7.13
C MET A 321 1.79 19.81 -5.94
N PHE A 322 2.60 20.19 -4.94
CA PHE A 322 2.74 19.41 -3.70
C PHE A 322 1.41 19.25 -2.95
N GLY A 323 0.64 20.34 -2.80
CA GLY A 323 -0.68 20.30 -2.17
C GLY A 323 -1.67 19.44 -2.94
N ILE A 324 -1.68 19.53 -4.28
CA ILE A 324 -2.53 18.69 -5.15
C ILE A 324 -2.11 17.22 -5.03
N ALA A 325 -0.81 16.92 -5.07
CA ALA A 325 -0.30 15.56 -4.95
C ALA A 325 -0.66 14.94 -3.59
N LEU A 326 -0.55 15.68 -2.50
CA LEU A 326 -0.90 15.23 -1.15
C LEU A 326 -2.41 14.96 -1.02
N LEU A 327 -3.25 15.86 -1.54
CA LEU A 327 -4.71 15.68 -1.55
C LEU A 327 -5.11 14.46 -2.38
N ALA A 328 -4.55 14.34 -3.59
CA ALA A 328 -4.77 13.21 -4.48
C ALA A 328 -4.35 11.88 -3.82
N SER A 329 -3.20 11.88 -3.16
CA SER A 329 -2.67 10.73 -2.40
C SER A 329 -3.63 10.30 -1.30
N GLY A 330 -4.05 11.21 -0.42
CA GLY A 330 -4.97 10.90 0.67
C GLY A 330 -6.34 10.40 0.19
N LEU A 331 -6.91 10.98 -0.87
CA LEU A 331 -8.20 10.54 -1.42
C LEU A 331 -8.12 9.19 -2.13
N SER A 332 -7.04 8.94 -2.89
CA SER A 332 -6.88 7.68 -3.62
C SER A 332 -6.58 6.51 -2.69
N SER A 333 -5.64 6.66 -1.76
CA SER A 333 -5.27 5.63 -0.79
C SER A 333 -6.43 5.30 0.14
N SER A 334 -7.19 6.31 0.57
CA SER A 334 -8.38 6.18 1.41
C SER A 334 -9.45 5.24 0.83
N SER A 335 -9.60 5.22 -0.50
CA SER A 335 -10.50 4.28 -1.17
C SER A 335 -9.97 2.84 -1.08
N VAL A 336 -8.66 2.67 -1.20
CA VAL A 336 -7.97 1.36 -1.09
C VAL A 336 -7.99 0.83 0.34
N GLY A 337 -7.75 1.69 1.35
CA GLY A 337 -7.83 1.35 2.76
C GLY A 337 -9.21 0.83 3.17
N THR A 338 -10.28 1.48 2.67
CA THR A 338 -11.67 1.04 2.91
C THR A 338 -11.92 -0.37 2.36
N LEU A 339 -11.45 -0.66 1.14
CA LEU A 339 -11.55 -2.01 0.54
C LEU A 339 -10.75 -3.04 1.33
N ALA A 340 -9.54 -2.70 1.72
CA ALA A 340 -8.67 -3.60 2.51
C ALA A 340 -9.31 -3.96 3.85
N GLY A 341 -9.86 -2.97 4.55
CA GLY A 341 -10.56 -3.22 5.80
C GLY A 341 -11.78 -4.12 5.64
N GLN A 342 -12.54 -3.98 4.55
CA GLN A 342 -13.67 -4.88 4.26
C GLN A 342 -13.20 -6.32 4.05
N VAL A 343 -12.11 -6.52 3.30
CA VAL A 343 -11.48 -7.83 3.08
C VAL A 343 -11.04 -8.45 4.40
N VAL A 344 -10.42 -7.67 5.28
CA VAL A 344 -9.97 -8.13 6.61
C VAL A 344 -11.15 -8.65 7.43
N MET A 345 -12.21 -7.87 7.58
CA MET A 345 -13.37 -8.26 8.37
C MET A 345 -14.09 -9.47 7.79
N GLN A 346 -14.42 -9.44 6.50
CA GLN A 346 -15.14 -10.56 5.85
C GLN A 346 -14.29 -11.84 5.84
N GLY A 347 -12.99 -11.70 5.60
CA GLY A 347 -12.06 -12.81 5.51
C GLY A 347 -11.87 -13.50 6.87
N PHE A 348 -11.55 -12.79 7.93
CA PHE A 348 -11.27 -13.37 9.24
C PHE A 348 -12.53 -13.84 9.99
N ILE A 349 -13.59 -13.02 10.03
CA ILE A 349 -14.75 -13.27 10.93
C ILE A 349 -16.09 -13.50 10.21
N ARG A 350 -16.11 -13.51 8.87
CA ARG A 350 -17.33 -13.67 8.05
C ARG A 350 -18.45 -12.66 8.36
N ARG A 351 -18.09 -11.49 8.90
CA ARG A 351 -19.06 -10.42 9.17
C ARG A 351 -18.82 -9.26 8.21
N SER A 352 -19.87 -8.52 7.92
CA SER A 352 -19.79 -7.26 7.17
C SER A 352 -20.53 -6.19 7.97
N ILE A 353 -19.88 -5.05 8.12
CA ILE A 353 -20.52 -3.83 8.60
C ILE A 353 -20.87 -3.00 7.37
N PRO A 354 -21.99 -2.25 7.36
CA PRO A 354 -22.28 -1.31 6.28
C PRO A 354 -21.08 -0.39 6.03
N LEU A 355 -20.70 -0.25 4.78
CA LEU A 355 -19.47 0.44 4.37
C LEU A 355 -19.36 1.85 4.95
N PHE A 356 -20.49 2.57 4.97
CA PHE A 356 -20.56 3.93 5.53
C PHE A 356 -20.31 3.95 7.03
N LEU A 357 -20.88 3.01 7.79
CA LEU A 357 -20.65 2.90 9.24
C LEU A 357 -19.19 2.56 9.54
N ARG A 358 -18.63 1.59 8.79
CA ARG A 358 -17.22 1.24 8.92
C ARG A 358 -16.33 2.46 8.69
N ARG A 359 -16.57 3.17 7.59
CA ARG A 359 -15.79 4.37 7.25
C ARG A 359 -15.87 5.43 8.33
N GLY A 360 -17.08 5.71 8.87
CA GLY A 360 -17.24 6.65 9.98
C GLY A 360 -16.45 6.24 11.23
N LEU A 361 -16.43 4.94 11.57
CA LEU A 361 -15.70 4.42 12.72
C LEU A 361 -14.18 4.54 12.56
N THR A 362 -13.66 4.23 11.37
CA THR A 362 -12.20 4.27 11.12
C THR A 362 -11.67 5.69 10.96
N MET A 363 -12.51 6.65 10.54
CA MET A 363 -12.18 8.08 10.46
C MET A 363 -12.23 8.80 11.80
N ALA A 364 -12.99 8.30 12.78
CA ALA A 364 -13.17 8.96 14.07
C ALA A 364 -11.84 9.25 14.81
N PRO A 365 -10.85 8.32 14.88
CA PRO A 365 -9.55 8.61 15.49
C PRO A 365 -8.82 9.78 14.83
N ALA A 366 -8.88 9.89 13.50
CA ALA A 366 -8.24 10.97 12.78
C ALA A 366 -8.90 12.33 13.09
N MET A 367 -10.23 12.38 13.17
CA MET A 367 -10.94 13.60 13.57
C MET A 367 -10.60 14.01 15.00
N ILE A 368 -10.47 13.05 15.93
CA ILE A 368 -10.05 13.32 17.31
C ILE A 368 -8.65 13.93 17.31
N VAL A 369 -7.68 13.33 16.59
CA VAL A 369 -6.30 13.83 16.49
C VAL A 369 -6.27 15.28 15.98
N LEU A 370 -7.05 15.59 14.93
CA LEU A 370 -7.15 16.96 14.39
C LEU A 370 -7.82 17.93 15.37
N ALA A 371 -8.84 17.47 16.10
CA ALA A 371 -9.61 18.32 17.03
C ALA A 371 -8.82 18.68 18.31
N ILE A 372 -8.00 17.76 18.84
CA ILE A 372 -7.15 18.00 20.01
C ILE A 372 -5.84 18.73 19.68
N GLY A 373 -5.58 19.01 18.39
CA GLY A 373 -4.43 19.81 17.95
C GLY A 373 -3.08 19.08 17.98
N VAL A 374 -3.08 17.76 17.89
CA VAL A 374 -1.83 16.99 17.72
C VAL A 374 -1.19 17.37 16.38
N ASP A 375 0.14 17.50 16.35
CA ASP A 375 0.85 17.77 15.10
C ASP A 375 0.57 16.69 14.05
N PRO A 376 -0.06 17.06 12.91
CA PRO A 376 -0.48 16.10 11.91
C PRO A 376 0.69 15.36 11.27
N SER A 377 1.82 16.03 11.07
CA SER A 377 3.00 15.42 10.43
C SER A 377 3.63 14.36 11.32
N ARG A 378 3.71 14.64 12.63
CA ARG A 378 4.16 13.67 13.63
C ARG A 378 3.21 12.47 13.72
N ALA A 379 1.89 12.73 13.71
CA ALA A 379 0.89 11.66 13.70
C ALA A 379 1.03 10.75 12.46
N LEU A 380 1.29 11.34 11.28
CA LEU A 380 1.57 10.60 10.06
C LEU A 380 2.80 9.70 10.19
N VAL A 381 3.94 10.23 10.65
CA VAL A 381 5.17 9.43 10.80
C VAL A 381 4.98 8.30 11.81
N LEU A 382 4.37 8.59 12.97
CA LEU A 382 4.13 7.58 14.00
C LEU A 382 3.16 6.48 13.54
N SER A 383 2.14 6.83 12.75
CA SER A 383 1.24 5.82 12.18
C SER A 383 1.99 4.86 11.27
N GLN A 384 2.97 5.33 10.47
CA GLN A 384 3.78 4.47 9.61
C GLN A 384 4.73 3.56 10.40
N VAL A 385 5.29 4.06 11.49
CA VAL A 385 6.07 3.23 12.43
C VAL A 385 5.16 2.14 13.03
N ALA A 386 3.94 2.49 13.46
CA ALA A 386 2.97 1.50 13.95
C ALA A 386 2.62 0.46 12.88
N LEU A 387 2.48 0.85 11.61
CA LEU A 387 2.23 -0.09 10.51
C LEU A 387 3.37 -1.11 10.36
N SER A 388 4.62 -0.71 10.58
CA SER A 388 5.77 -1.62 10.47
C SER A 388 5.66 -2.81 11.43
N PHE A 389 5.10 -2.59 12.64
CA PHE A 389 4.83 -3.67 13.59
C PHE A 389 3.73 -4.64 13.11
N GLY A 390 2.86 -4.20 12.23
CA GLY A 390 1.82 -5.03 11.63
C GLY A 390 2.30 -5.99 10.55
N ILE A 391 3.43 -5.68 9.90
CA ILE A 391 3.91 -6.43 8.72
C ILE A 391 4.14 -7.92 9.04
N PRO A 392 4.81 -8.32 10.12
CA PRO A 392 5.05 -9.73 10.42
C PRO A 392 3.79 -10.57 10.52
N PHE A 393 2.70 -10.01 11.05
CA PHE A 393 1.43 -10.71 11.23
C PHE A 393 0.69 -11.04 9.91
N ALA A 394 0.95 -10.28 8.86
CA ALA A 394 0.47 -10.60 7.52
C ALA A 394 1.49 -11.45 6.74
N LEU A 395 2.78 -11.11 6.86
CA LEU A 395 3.85 -11.73 6.08
C LEU A 395 4.15 -13.17 6.48
N ILE A 396 4.24 -13.45 7.80
CA ILE A 396 4.57 -14.81 8.27
C ILE A 396 3.52 -15.83 7.81
N PRO A 397 2.20 -15.63 8.01
CA PRO A 397 1.18 -16.51 7.46
C PRO A 397 1.28 -16.64 5.94
N LEU A 398 1.49 -15.54 5.21
CA LEU A 398 1.64 -15.56 3.76
C LEU A 398 2.79 -16.47 3.32
N VAL A 399 3.96 -16.34 3.94
CA VAL A 399 5.14 -17.18 3.62
C VAL A 399 4.87 -18.65 3.93
N LEU A 400 4.25 -18.94 5.08
CA LEU A 400 3.89 -20.30 5.47
C LEU A 400 2.94 -20.95 4.47
N PHE A 401 1.90 -20.22 4.02
CA PHE A 401 0.95 -20.77 3.07
C PHE A 401 1.52 -20.90 1.66
N CYS A 402 2.29 -19.93 1.19
CA CYS A 402 2.91 -19.98 -0.15
C CYS A 402 3.96 -21.09 -0.31
N ARG A 403 4.51 -21.65 0.77
CA ARG A 403 5.41 -22.82 0.73
C ARG A 403 4.68 -24.16 0.77
N ASP A 404 3.40 -24.17 1.18
CA ASP A 404 2.61 -25.39 1.30
C ASP A 404 2.14 -25.89 -0.06
N ARG A 405 2.69 -27.04 -0.50
CA ARG A 405 2.33 -27.66 -1.78
C ARG A 405 0.88 -28.12 -1.82
N SER A 406 0.32 -28.55 -0.69
CA SER A 406 -1.05 -29.02 -0.63
C SER A 406 -2.06 -27.90 -0.90
N LEU A 407 -1.67 -26.66 -0.55
CA LEU A 407 -2.48 -25.47 -0.74
C LEU A 407 -2.22 -24.79 -2.11
N MET A 408 -0.96 -24.65 -2.49
CA MET A 408 -0.54 -23.88 -3.65
C MET A 408 -0.42 -24.66 -4.96
N GLY A 409 -0.37 -26.00 -4.87
CA GLY A 409 -0.20 -26.85 -6.05
C GLY A 409 1.01 -26.47 -6.89
N THR A 410 0.81 -26.22 -8.19
CA THR A 410 1.87 -25.83 -9.15
C THR A 410 2.44 -24.43 -8.90
N LEU A 411 1.75 -23.59 -8.16
CA LEU A 411 2.17 -22.22 -7.79
C LEU A 411 2.94 -22.17 -6.47
N THR A 412 3.35 -23.30 -5.89
CA THR A 412 4.19 -23.33 -4.68
C THR A 412 5.46 -22.51 -4.87
N ASN A 413 5.87 -21.80 -3.82
CA ASN A 413 7.12 -21.03 -3.86
C ASN A 413 8.33 -21.91 -4.09
N ARG A 414 9.28 -21.44 -4.90
CA ARG A 414 10.62 -22.01 -4.97
C ARG A 414 11.37 -21.77 -3.66
N SER A 415 12.32 -22.63 -3.33
CA SER A 415 13.11 -22.52 -2.09
C SER A 415 13.78 -21.15 -1.94
N VAL A 416 14.31 -20.59 -3.06
CA VAL A 416 14.93 -19.26 -3.08
C VAL A 416 13.92 -18.16 -2.72
N THR A 417 12.70 -18.20 -3.27
CA THR A 417 11.63 -17.23 -2.94
C THR A 417 11.23 -17.33 -1.48
N THR A 418 11.11 -18.56 -0.97
CA THR A 418 10.78 -18.79 0.44
C THR A 418 11.91 -18.28 1.35
N ALA A 419 13.17 -18.57 1.04
CA ALA A 419 14.32 -18.09 1.80
C ALA A 419 14.39 -16.56 1.81
N ALA A 420 14.24 -15.92 0.63
CA ALA A 420 14.19 -14.45 0.54
C ALA A 420 13.07 -13.86 1.39
N ALA A 421 11.86 -14.46 1.37
CA ALA A 421 10.74 -13.99 2.17
C ALA A 421 10.97 -14.17 3.68
N PHE A 422 11.62 -15.24 4.11
CA PHE A 422 12.03 -15.41 5.52
C PHE A 422 13.10 -14.39 5.93
N VAL A 423 14.08 -14.11 5.09
CA VAL A 423 15.08 -13.05 5.35
C VAL A 423 14.38 -11.71 5.53
N VAL A 424 13.45 -11.36 4.62
CA VAL A 424 12.65 -10.13 4.72
C VAL A 424 11.86 -10.09 6.04
N ALA A 425 11.15 -11.16 6.38
CA ALA A 425 10.40 -11.24 7.64
C ALA A 425 11.30 -11.07 8.86
N THR A 426 12.46 -11.71 8.87
CA THR A 426 13.44 -11.61 9.95
C THR A 426 13.98 -10.20 10.10
N LEU A 427 14.36 -9.54 8.99
CA LEU A 427 14.84 -8.16 9.01
C LEU A 427 13.80 -7.20 9.58
N ILE A 428 12.53 -7.34 9.19
CA ILE A 428 11.44 -6.51 9.70
C ILE A 428 11.21 -6.73 11.19
N VAL A 429 11.21 -8.00 11.64
CA VAL A 429 11.07 -8.33 13.06
C VAL A 429 12.24 -7.76 13.88
N CYS A 430 13.47 -7.94 13.41
CA CYS A 430 14.67 -7.40 14.08
C CYS A 430 14.61 -5.86 14.19
N LEU A 431 14.20 -5.17 13.13
CA LEU A 431 14.03 -3.72 13.15
C LEU A 431 12.98 -3.29 14.17
N ASN A 432 11.82 -3.95 14.21
CA ASN A 432 10.76 -3.64 15.16
C ASN A 432 11.19 -3.92 16.62
N VAL A 433 11.85 -5.04 16.87
CA VAL A 433 12.41 -5.36 18.21
C VAL A 433 13.44 -4.32 18.63
N PHE A 434 14.32 -3.91 17.73
CA PHE A 434 15.31 -2.86 17.99
C PHE A 434 14.63 -1.54 18.42
N LEU A 435 13.56 -1.12 17.70
CA LEU A 435 12.82 0.09 18.06
C LEU A 435 12.14 -0.01 19.43
N VAL A 436 11.56 -1.16 19.77
CA VAL A 436 10.95 -1.39 21.09
C VAL A 436 12.01 -1.29 22.19
N VAL A 437 13.15 -1.96 22.00
CA VAL A 437 14.27 -1.92 22.97
C VAL A 437 14.77 -0.50 23.16
N GLN A 438 14.98 0.25 22.08
CA GLN A 438 15.40 1.67 22.17
C GLN A 438 14.39 2.54 22.93
N THR A 439 13.10 2.37 22.62
CA THR A 439 12.03 3.13 23.29
C THR A 439 11.99 2.85 24.79
N ILE A 440 12.19 1.57 25.20
CA ILE A 440 12.22 1.17 26.62
C ILE A 440 13.50 1.65 27.31
N ALA A 441 14.64 1.60 26.60
CA ALA A 441 15.93 2.01 27.15
C ALA A 441 16.06 3.55 27.27
N GLY A 442 15.14 4.32 26.70
CA GLY A 442 15.17 5.79 26.73
C GLY A 442 16.32 6.41 25.94
N VAL A 443 16.85 5.71 24.93
CA VAL A 443 17.98 6.12 24.09
C VAL A 443 17.51 6.56 22.71
#